data_ea9751370cce07de25b0ea05f7e5d41b
#
_entry.id   ea9751370cce07de25b0ea05f7e5d41b
#
_cell.length_a   1.000
_cell.length_b   1.000
_cell.length_c   1.000
_cell.angle_alpha   90.00
_cell.angle_beta   90.00
_cell.angle_gamma   90.00
#
_symmetry.space_group_name_H-M   'P 1'
#
loop_
_entity.id
_entity.type
_entity.pdbx_description
1 polymer ?
#
loop_
_entity_poly.entity_id
_entity_poly.type
_entity_poly.pdbx_seq_one_letter_code
_entity_poly.pdbx_strand_id
1 'polypeptide(L)'
;MGSEMCIRDRAYCPVCTPGALETGYRYAELGYTTAFEPAMMASNARHAHLEMGDIPILDHGAYVMLGNDDLLLRMLADGVDFERIRDYVGWTVNAAKAMGVKVVNPGGISAFKFNQRALDVDDLHVHYRVTPRQVLQALTRAVTALGLPHPLHVHASNLGVAGNIASTLATIDAVEGLRAHLTHIQFHSYGSEGSRKFSSAALELAEAINARPNISIDVGQVVFGQTVTASGDTMSQMRTADLASPRKWIGADIECDAGCGIVPFRYREQSYVNALQWSIGLELFLLVRDPWRMALTTDHPNGGPFTSYPHLIRLLMDKAFRDEQLATLHPDVASSSRLREIGREYTLQEVAILTRAGPARLLGLADRGHLGAGAAADIAVYRDQPDREAMFRTPEYVFKDGLMVARQGRIVAEPIGGVHFVAPEYDRGIERFVADHAGRHLTVAAADSFIGHDELCNCCRGGRLMLTALIGQDGRGGGDGTGSGGSDGSARRGRSGSDSGDVGSD
;
A
#
# COMPACT_ATOMS: atom_id res chain seq x y z
N MET A 1 15.19 -16.58 3.19
CA MET A 1 15.68 -16.30 4.56
C MET A 1 14.57 -16.11 5.60
N GLY A 2 13.33 -15.74 5.24
CA GLY A 2 12.22 -15.63 6.20
C GLY A 2 11.77 -16.97 6.82
N SER A 3 11.97 -18.08 6.16
CA SER A 3 11.47 -19.39 6.59
C SER A 3 12.21 -20.02 7.78
N GLU A 4 13.50 -19.82 7.92
CA GLU A 4 14.27 -20.46 8.99
C GLU A 4 14.11 -19.80 10.37
N MET A 5 13.94 -18.48 10.42
CA MET A 5 13.64 -17.80 11.69
C MET A 5 12.24 -18.14 12.20
N CYS A 6 11.25 -18.22 11.31
CA CYS A 6 9.90 -18.68 11.67
C CYS A 6 9.84 -20.13 12.15
N ILE A 7 10.74 -21.00 11.68
CA ILE A 7 10.78 -22.41 12.09
C ILE A 7 11.28 -22.58 13.53
N ARG A 8 12.21 -21.73 13.98
CA ARG A 8 12.72 -21.79 15.37
C ARG A 8 11.77 -21.16 16.38
N ASP A 9 10.95 -20.18 15.97
CA ASP A 9 10.03 -19.46 16.83
C ASP A 9 8.55 -19.81 16.63
N ARG A 10 8.23 -20.97 16.08
CA ARG A 10 6.84 -21.46 15.90
C ARG A 10 5.99 -21.40 17.18
N ALA A 11 6.62 -21.40 18.35
CA ALA A 11 5.92 -21.22 19.62
C ALA A 11 5.47 -19.76 19.86
N TYR A 12 6.03 -18.78 19.16
CA TYR A 12 5.81 -17.36 19.44
C TYR A 12 4.94 -16.62 18.42
N CYS A 13 4.97 -17.01 17.13
CA CYS A 13 4.15 -16.31 16.14
C CYS A 13 3.86 -17.18 14.89
N PRO A 14 2.97 -18.19 15.01
CA PRO A 14 2.67 -19.09 13.89
C PRO A 14 1.94 -18.42 12.73
N VAL A 15 1.49 -17.17 12.88
CA VAL A 15 0.67 -16.42 11.90
C VAL A 15 1.23 -15.06 11.54
N CYS A 16 2.36 -14.63 12.13
CA CYS A 16 2.88 -13.28 11.90
C CYS A 16 3.48 -13.11 10.50
N THR A 17 4.14 -14.15 9.99
CA THR A 17 4.75 -14.17 8.65
C THR A 17 4.52 -15.54 8.03
N PRO A 18 3.31 -15.79 7.50
CA PRO A 18 3.04 -17.05 6.79
C PRO A 18 3.90 -17.14 5.54
N GLY A 19 4.21 -18.35 5.10
CA GLY A 19 4.84 -18.58 3.79
C GLY A 19 3.89 -18.24 2.65
N ALA A 20 4.40 -18.17 1.41
CA ALA A 20 3.62 -17.78 0.23
C ALA A 20 2.31 -18.56 0.09
N LEU A 21 2.38 -19.90 0.18
CA LEU A 21 1.18 -20.76 0.13
C LEU A 21 0.16 -20.43 1.23
N GLU A 22 0.61 -20.30 2.47
CA GLU A 22 -0.28 -20.05 3.61
C GLU A 22 -0.89 -18.65 3.53
N THR A 23 -0.19 -17.69 2.97
CA THR A 23 -0.68 -16.31 2.77
C THR A 23 -1.97 -16.31 1.94
N GLY A 24 -2.00 -17.04 0.82
CA GLY A 24 -3.20 -17.16 -0.02
C GLY A 24 -4.40 -17.71 0.74
N TYR A 25 -4.20 -18.79 1.47
CA TYR A 25 -5.27 -19.40 2.26
C TYR A 25 -5.78 -18.48 3.36
N ARG A 26 -4.89 -17.85 4.10
CA ARG A 26 -5.26 -16.93 5.21
C ARG A 26 -6.04 -15.71 4.73
N TYR A 27 -5.63 -15.11 3.60
CA TYR A 27 -6.39 -14.01 3.01
C TYR A 27 -7.78 -14.47 2.53
N ALA A 28 -7.85 -15.61 1.83
CA ALA A 28 -9.11 -16.16 1.35
C ALA A 28 -10.06 -16.54 2.50
N GLU A 29 -9.55 -17.14 3.58
CA GLU A 29 -10.31 -17.44 4.81
C GLU A 29 -10.93 -16.19 5.42
N LEU A 30 -10.31 -15.01 5.29
CA LEU A 30 -10.81 -13.72 5.75
C LEU A 30 -11.69 -12.98 4.72
N GLY A 31 -11.87 -13.55 3.51
CA GLY A 31 -12.68 -12.95 2.45
C GLY A 31 -11.95 -11.94 1.58
N TYR A 32 -10.62 -12.02 1.50
CA TYR A 32 -9.80 -11.24 0.57
C TYR A 32 -9.35 -12.12 -0.59
N THR A 33 -9.44 -11.61 -1.81
CA THR A 33 -9.15 -12.34 -3.06
C THR A 33 -8.07 -11.66 -3.90
N THR A 34 -7.57 -10.52 -3.45
CA THR A 34 -6.54 -9.73 -4.12
C THR A 34 -5.64 -9.07 -3.09
N ALA A 35 -4.32 -9.15 -3.26
CA ALA A 35 -3.33 -8.52 -2.39
C ALA A 35 -2.13 -8.03 -3.20
N PHE A 36 -1.49 -6.94 -2.74
CA PHE A 36 -0.36 -6.32 -3.45
C PHE A 36 0.87 -6.24 -2.55
N GLU A 37 2.03 -6.54 -3.13
CA GLU A 37 3.35 -6.33 -2.50
C GLU A 37 3.75 -4.85 -2.69
N PRO A 38 3.88 -4.07 -1.60
CA PRO A 38 4.11 -2.64 -1.74
C PRO A 38 5.57 -2.24 -1.91
N ALA A 39 6.54 -3.16 -1.94
CA ALA A 39 7.95 -2.80 -1.86
C ALA A 39 8.89 -3.75 -2.63
N MET A 40 8.63 -3.92 -3.93
CA MET A 40 9.45 -4.74 -4.81
C MET A 40 10.67 -3.96 -5.33
N MET A 41 11.86 -4.46 -5.11
CA MET A 41 13.07 -3.88 -5.71
C MET A 41 13.17 -4.23 -7.20
N ALA A 42 13.53 -3.28 -8.03
CA ALA A 42 13.68 -3.50 -9.47
C ALA A 42 14.68 -4.63 -9.79
N SER A 43 15.81 -4.66 -9.08
CA SER A 43 16.85 -5.71 -9.25
C SER A 43 16.40 -7.11 -8.80
N ASN A 44 15.36 -7.21 -7.96
CA ASN A 44 14.83 -8.47 -7.43
C ASN A 44 13.41 -8.80 -7.91
N ALA A 45 12.91 -8.02 -8.87
CA ALA A 45 11.51 -8.12 -9.31
C ALA A 45 11.15 -9.52 -9.83
N ARG A 46 12.05 -10.18 -10.56
CA ARG A 46 11.84 -11.55 -11.06
C ARG A 46 11.59 -12.54 -9.92
N HIS A 47 12.40 -12.49 -8.85
CA HIS A 47 12.22 -13.38 -7.69
C HIS A 47 10.94 -13.06 -6.93
N ALA A 48 10.60 -11.77 -6.78
CA ALA A 48 9.36 -11.36 -6.13
C ALA A 48 8.13 -11.91 -6.87
N HIS A 49 8.12 -11.82 -8.21
CA HIS A 49 7.03 -12.39 -9.02
C HIS A 49 6.96 -13.91 -8.95
N LEU A 50 8.11 -14.59 -8.95
CA LEU A 50 8.15 -16.06 -8.80
C LEU A 50 7.57 -16.50 -7.46
N GLU A 51 7.92 -15.81 -6.37
CA GLU A 51 7.39 -16.09 -5.03
C GLU A 51 5.90 -15.76 -4.92
N MET A 52 5.46 -14.63 -5.47
CA MET A 52 4.03 -14.28 -5.53
C MET A 52 3.23 -15.27 -6.38
N GLY A 53 3.83 -15.84 -7.42
CA GLY A 53 3.21 -16.85 -8.27
C GLY A 53 2.88 -18.17 -7.53
N ASP A 54 3.49 -18.41 -6.38
CA ASP A 54 3.19 -19.56 -5.52
C ASP A 54 2.00 -19.27 -4.55
N ILE A 55 1.48 -18.05 -4.51
CA ILE A 55 0.34 -17.70 -3.66
C ILE A 55 -0.95 -18.20 -4.32
N PRO A 56 -1.67 -19.16 -3.72
CA PRO A 56 -2.91 -19.67 -4.29
C PRO A 56 -4.07 -18.66 -4.13
N ILE A 57 -5.05 -18.76 -4.99
CA ILE A 57 -6.35 -18.06 -4.93
C ILE A 57 -6.25 -16.56 -5.27
N LEU A 58 -5.29 -15.85 -4.70
CA LEU A 58 -5.21 -14.39 -4.78
C LEU A 58 -4.74 -13.89 -6.15
N ASP A 59 -5.41 -12.87 -6.67
CA ASP A 59 -4.76 -11.98 -7.63
C ASP A 59 -3.72 -11.14 -6.90
N HIS A 60 -2.62 -10.85 -7.54
CA HIS A 60 -1.51 -10.11 -6.95
C HIS A 60 -0.85 -9.15 -7.94
N GLY A 61 -0.02 -8.28 -7.43
CA GLY A 61 0.84 -7.36 -8.15
C GLY A 61 1.78 -6.68 -7.17
N ALA A 62 2.69 -5.86 -7.67
CA ALA A 62 3.67 -5.20 -6.82
C ALA A 62 3.96 -3.77 -7.26
N TYR A 63 4.46 -2.94 -6.33
CA TYR A 63 5.00 -1.60 -6.64
C TYR A 63 6.52 -1.67 -6.69
N VAL A 64 7.11 -1.13 -7.76
CA VAL A 64 8.57 -1.06 -7.86
C VAL A 64 9.10 0.12 -7.05
N MET A 65 10.16 -0.12 -6.29
CA MET A 65 10.82 0.92 -5.50
C MET A 65 11.76 1.75 -6.37
N LEU A 66 11.61 3.08 -6.26
CA LEU A 66 12.50 4.09 -6.83
C LEU A 66 12.78 5.19 -5.80
N GLY A 67 13.75 6.04 -6.06
CA GLY A 67 14.07 7.21 -5.21
C GLY A 67 15.27 7.04 -4.30
N ASN A 68 15.90 5.86 -4.32
CA ASN A 68 17.17 5.59 -3.64
C ASN A 68 18.19 4.93 -4.58
N ASP A 69 17.78 4.66 -5.82
CA ASP A 69 18.64 4.10 -6.85
C ASP A 69 19.62 5.14 -7.40
N ASP A 70 20.81 4.67 -7.73
CA ASP A 70 21.92 5.53 -8.16
C ASP A 70 21.59 6.30 -9.44
N LEU A 71 20.87 5.67 -10.39
CA LEU A 71 20.59 6.30 -11.67
C LEU A 71 19.65 7.50 -11.52
N LEU A 72 18.52 7.36 -10.82
CA LEU A 72 17.60 8.47 -10.60
C LEU A 72 18.29 9.63 -9.84
N LEU A 73 19.04 9.30 -8.78
CA LEU A 73 19.72 10.32 -7.98
C LEU A 73 20.78 11.08 -8.80
N ARG A 74 21.50 10.41 -9.72
CA ARG A 74 22.41 11.06 -10.68
C ARG A 74 21.64 11.91 -11.67
N MET A 75 20.55 11.40 -12.27
CA MET A 75 19.73 12.18 -13.21
C MET A 75 19.26 13.49 -12.58
N LEU A 76 18.84 13.46 -11.32
CA LEU A 76 18.45 14.66 -10.58
C LEU A 76 19.63 15.58 -10.30
N ALA A 77 20.78 15.03 -9.88
CA ALA A 77 21.99 15.79 -9.59
C ALA A 77 22.54 16.49 -10.84
N ASP A 78 22.48 15.82 -11.98
CA ASP A 78 22.98 16.32 -13.26
C ASP A 78 21.98 17.25 -13.97
N GLY A 79 20.80 17.46 -13.37
CA GLY A 79 19.74 18.32 -13.93
C GLY A 79 19.19 17.80 -15.26
N VAL A 80 19.10 16.48 -15.40
CA VAL A 80 18.52 15.83 -16.58
C VAL A 80 17.07 16.28 -16.76
N ASP A 81 16.64 16.49 -18.00
CA ASP A 81 15.29 16.92 -18.30
C ASP A 81 14.23 15.94 -17.79
N PHE A 82 13.06 16.50 -17.49
CA PHE A 82 11.96 15.73 -16.88
C PHE A 82 11.47 14.59 -17.76
N GLU A 83 11.43 14.78 -19.07
CA GLU A 83 10.97 13.77 -20.03
C GLU A 83 11.80 12.50 -19.93
N ARG A 84 13.11 12.62 -19.78
CA ARG A 84 14.00 11.48 -19.59
C ARG A 84 13.83 10.81 -18.24
N ILE A 85 13.58 11.57 -17.17
CA ILE A 85 13.24 11.01 -15.87
C ILE A 85 11.92 10.24 -15.94
N ARG A 86 10.89 10.80 -16.57
CA ARG A 86 9.61 10.13 -16.82
C ARG A 86 9.81 8.81 -17.57
N ASP A 87 10.60 8.83 -18.64
CA ASP A 87 10.85 7.65 -19.46
C ASP A 87 11.63 6.58 -18.70
N TYR A 88 12.55 6.98 -17.81
CA TYR A 88 13.21 6.04 -16.90
C TYR A 88 12.23 5.38 -15.93
N VAL A 89 11.32 6.14 -15.35
CA VAL A 89 10.26 5.59 -14.47
C VAL A 89 9.36 4.63 -15.27
N GLY A 90 8.95 5.03 -16.49
CA GLY A 90 8.14 4.21 -17.39
C GLY A 90 8.84 2.91 -17.77
N TRP A 91 10.13 2.98 -18.11
CA TRP A 91 10.97 1.82 -18.38
C TRP A 91 11.03 0.87 -17.18
N THR A 92 11.30 1.41 -15.99
CA THR A 92 11.42 0.61 -14.75
C THR A 92 10.12 -0.12 -14.42
N VAL A 93 8.97 0.55 -14.52
CA VAL A 93 7.64 -0.04 -14.30
C VAL A 93 7.37 -1.18 -15.27
N ASN A 94 7.68 -0.97 -16.58
CA ASN A 94 7.51 -2.00 -17.60
C ASN A 94 8.46 -3.19 -17.41
N ALA A 95 9.72 -2.93 -17.12
CA ALA A 95 10.73 -3.97 -16.93
C ALA A 95 10.36 -4.85 -15.72
N ALA A 96 9.99 -4.24 -14.60
CA ALA A 96 9.62 -4.92 -13.37
C ALA A 96 8.19 -5.49 -13.36
N LYS A 97 7.37 -5.26 -14.41
CA LYS A 97 5.94 -5.62 -14.43
C LYS A 97 5.19 -5.14 -13.18
N ALA A 98 5.43 -3.89 -12.81
CA ALA A 98 4.87 -3.31 -11.62
C ALA A 98 3.48 -2.69 -11.86
N MET A 99 2.70 -2.52 -10.79
CA MET A 99 1.41 -1.80 -10.76
C MET A 99 1.56 -0.31 -10.45
N GLY A 100 2.67 0.10 -9.90
CA GLY A 100 2.92 1.46 -9.48
C GLY A 100 4.35 1.64 -8.98
N VAL A 101 4.63 2.82 -8.48
CA VAL A 101 5.94 3.21 -7.95
C VAL A 101 5.83 3.49 -6.46
N LYS A 102 6.77 2.94 -5.68
CA LYS A 102 6.97 3.25 -4.28
C LYS A 102 8.30 3.97 -4.07
N VAL A 103 8.28 4.96 -3.19
CA VAL A 103 9.48 5.55 -2.62
C VAL A 103 9.53 5.29 -1.12
N VAL A 104 10.66 4.84 -0.62
CA VAL A 104 10.91 4.63 0.81
C VAL A 104 11.98 5.59 1.27
N ASN A 105 11.65 6.47 2.22
CA ASN A 105 12.60 7.44 2.78
C ASN A 105 13.42 8.10 1.65
N PRO A 106 12.84 9.01 0.87
CA PRO A 106 13.39 9.49 -0.41
C PRO A 106 14.85 9.93 -0.31
N GLY A 107 15.76 9.26 -1.01
CA GLY A 107 17.21 9.49 -0.93
C GLY A 107 17.87 9.06 0.38
N GLY A 108 17.07 8.76 1.44
CA GLY A 108 17.61 8.54 2.78
C GLY A 108 18.33 7.22 2.95
N ILE A 109 17.85 6.15 2.29
CA ILE A 109 18.55 4.86 2.30
C ILE A 109 19.90 4.99 1.59
N SER A 110 19.93 5.70 0.47
CA SER A 110 21.19 6.00 -0.22
C SER A 110 22.11 6.84 0.63
N ALA A 111 21.61 7.91 1.26
CA ALA A 111 22.40 8.80 2.14
C ALA A 111 23.07 8.03 3.30
N PHE A 112 22.36 7.03 3.85
CA PHE A 112 22.92 6.18 4.91
C PHE A 112 24.17 5.43 4.45
N LYS A 113 24.20 4.94 3.21
CA LYS A 113 25.38 4.27 2.63
C LYS A 113 26.60 5.21 2.54
N PHE A 114 26.35 6.52 2.44
CA PHE A 114 27.38 7.57 2.47
C PHE A 114 27.60 8.17 3.87
N ASN A 115 27.23 7.43 4.92
CA ASN A 115 27.43 7.82 6.32
C ASN A 115 26.63 9.05 6.77
N GLN A 116 25.60 9.47 6.03
CA GLN A 116 24.66 10.51 6.46
C GLN A 116 23.55 9.88 7.30
N ARG A 117 23.45 10.29 8.57
CA ARG A 117 22.57 9.65 9.56
C ARG A 117 21.23 10.37 9.76
N ALA A 118 21.04 11.54 9.13
CA ALA A 118 19.79 12.28 9.11
C ALA A 118 19.62 12.92 7.74
N LEU A 119 18.42 12.83 7.19
CA LEU A 119 18.02 13.49 5.95
C LEU A 119 16.53 13.80 6.04
N ASP A 120 16.21 15.06 6.27
CA ASP A 120 14.82 15.53 6.23
C ASP A 120 14.47 16.03 4.83
N VAL A 121 13.21 16.38 4.60
CA VAL A 121 12.64 16.66 3.28
C VAL A 121 13.44 17.69 2.47
N ASP A 122 14.02 18.68 3.13
CA ASP A 122 14.79 19.77 2.51
C ASP A 122 16.30 19.68 2.73
N ASP A 123 16.78 18.63 3.39
CA ASP A 123 18.22 18.40 3.58
C ASP A 123 18.87 17.90 2.29
N LEU A 124 20.11 18.31 2.07
CA LEU A 124 20.91 17.85 0.94
C LEU A 124 21.55 16.50 1.20
N HIS A 125 21.32 15.55 0.31
CA HIS A 125 22.08 14.30 0.26
C HIS A 125 23.58 14.58 0.11
N VAL A 126 24.41 14.01 0.99
CA VAL A 126 25.83 14.32 1.08
C VAL A 126 26.60 14.08 -0.22
N HIS A 127 26.24 13.04 -0.97
CA HIS A 127 26.91 12.65 -2.22
C HIS A 127 26.27 13.27 -3.46
N TYR A 128 24.97 13.07 -3.68
CA TYR A 128 24.29 13.52 -4.91
C TYR A 128 23.87 14.99 -4.89
N ARG A 129 23.85 15.63 -3.72
CA ARG A 129 23.43 17.03 -3.56
C ARG A 129 22.00 17.31 -3.99
N VAL A 130 21.13 16.30 -3.95
CA VAL A 130 19.67 16.37 -4.15
C VAL A 130 18.94 16.30 -2.82
N THR A 131 17.74 16.86 -2.74
CA THR A 131 16.89 16.78 -1.55
C THR A 131 15.82 15.71 -1.72
N PRO A 132 15.28 15.13 -0.63
CA PRO A 132 14.08 14.30 -0.65
C PRO A 132 12.90 14.97 -1.40
N ARG A 133 12.73 16.29 -1.25
CA ARG A 133 11.73 17.08 -1.98
C ARG A 133 11.89 16.93 -3.49
N GLN A 134 13.09 17.07 -4.03
CA GLN A 134 13.34 16.91 -5.46
C GLN A 134 13.02 15.49 -5.95
N VAL A 135 13.34 14.47 -5.15
CA VAL A 135 12.99 13.07 -5.45
C VAL A 135 11.47 12.90 -5.50
N LEU A 136 10.75 13.40 -4.49
CA LEU A 136 9.28 13.33 -4.41
C LEU A 136 8.62 14.04 -5.60
N GLN A 137 9.06 15.26 -5.91
CA GLN A 137 8.53 16.04 -7.04
C GLN A 137 8.73 15.32 -8.37
N ALA A 138 9.93 14.83 -8.63
CA ALA A 138 10.26 14.11 -9.86
C ALA A 138 9.40 12.85 -10.02
N LEU A 139 9.31 12.01 -8.99
CA LEU A 139 8.54 10.77 -9.06
C LEU A 139 7.04 11.01 -9.13
N THR A 140 6.49 11.96 -8.36
CA THR A 140 5.06 12.27 -8.39
C THR A 140 4.63 12.82 -9.74
N ARG A 141 5.45 13.70 -10.33
CA ARG A 141 5.22 14.21 -11.69
C ARG A 141 5.32 13.11 -12.73
N ALA A 142 6.31 12.22 -12.64
CA ALA A 142 6.48 11.10 -13.58
C ALA A 142 5.30 10.11 -13.50
N VAL A 143 4.90 9.69 -12.30
CA VAL A 143 3.74 8.82 -12.07
C VAL A 143 2.46 9.43 -12.65
N THR A 144 2.26 10.75 -12.47
CA THR A 144 1.11 11.47 -13.01
C THR A 144 1.17 11.56 -14.54
N ALA A 145 2.31 11.92 -15.11
CA ALA A 145 2.48 12.07 -16.56
C ALA A 145 2.38 10.74 -17.32
N LEU A 146 2.80 9.63 -16.71
CA LEU A 146 2.64 8.27 -17.23
C LEU A 146 1.21 7.73 -17.07
N GLY A 147 0.32 8.45 -16.39
CA GLY A 147 -1.06 8.02 -16.17
C GLY A 147 -1.19 6.78 -15.28
N LEU A 148 -0.24 6.54 -14.38
CA LEU A 148 -0.32 5.38 -13.50
C LEU A 148 -1.57 5.47 -12.61
N PRO A 149 -2.38 4.39 -12.50
CA PRO A 149 -3.63 4.43 -11.75
C PRO A 149 -3.39 4.61 -10.25
N HIS A 150 -2.42 3.90 -9.67
CA HIS A 150 -2.01 4.12 -8.30
C HIS A 150 -1.13 5.37 -8.17
N PRO A 151 -1.42 6.28 -7.21
CA PRO A 151 -0.56 7.43 -6.97
C PRO A 151 0.84 7.01 -6.53
N LEU A 152 1.81 7.94 -6.53
CA LEU A 152 3.10 7.66 -5.90
C LEU A 152 2.88 7.17 -4.46
N HIS A 153 3.36 5.98 -4.14
CA HIS A 153 3.24 5.35 -2.82
C HIS A 153 4.43 5.76 -1.96
N VAL A 154 4.19 6.53 -0.90
CA VAL A 154 5.24 7.23 -0.15
C VAL A 154 5.36 6.72 1.28
N HIS A 155 6.49 6.10 1.60
CA HIS A 155 6.99 5.98 2.94
C HIS A 155 7.85 7.23 3.23
N ALA A 156 7.33 8.13 4.06
CA ALA A 156 7.96 9.42 4.34
C ALA A 156 9.28 9.29 5.15
N SER A 157 10.01 10.38 5.25
CA SER A 157 11.22 10.45 6.07
C SER A 157 10.90 10.40 7.57
N ASN A 158 11.88 10.09 8.40
CA ASN A 158 11.81 10.16 9.87
C ASN A 158 10.77 9.25 10.53
N LEU A 159 10.53 8.04 9.97
CA LEU A 159 9.64 7.04 10.57
C LEU A 159 9.97 6.81 12.05
N GLY A 160 8.95 6.88 12.91
CA GLY A 160 9.07 6.57 14.33
C GLY A 160 9.78 7.63 15.18
N VAL A 161 10.15 8.77 14.62
CA VAL A 161 10.86 9.84 15.31
C VAL A 161 9.88 10.81 15.95
N ALA A 162 10.10 11.20 17.19
CA ALA A 162 9.32 12.23 17.86
C ALA A 162 9.34 13.55 17.07
N GLY A 163 8.16 14.16 16.85
CA GLY A 163 8.03 15.39 16.07
C GLY A 163 8.06 15.19 14.55
N ASN A 164 8.02 13.97 14.04
CA ASN A 164 8.06 13.70 12.60
C ASN A 164 6.83 14.20 11.82
N ILE A 165 5.81 14.67 12.50
CA ILE A 165 4.66 15.32 11.84
C ILE A 165 5.12 16.47 10.92
N ALA A 166 6.14 17.23 11.31
CA ALA A 166 6.68 18.31 10.49
C ALA A 166 7.23 17.78 9.14
N SER A 167 8.01 16.69 9.17
CA SER A 167 8.50 16.02 7.95
C SER A 167 7.37 15.45 7.10
N THR A 168 6.31 14.95 7.74
CA THR A 168 5.13 14.41 7.04
C THR A 168 4.36 15.51 6.32
N LEU A 169 4.12 16.65 6.97
CA LEU A 169 3.49 17.80 6.34
C LEU A 169 4.34 18.38 5.21
N ALA A 170 5.66 18.46 5.39
CA ALA A 170 6.58 18.86 4.34
C ALA A 170 6.58 17.89 3.14
N THR A 171 6.39 16.57 3.40
CA THR A 171 6.20 15.55 2.34
C THR A 171 4.92 15.79 1.57
N ILE A 172 3.81 16.11 2.26
CA ILE A 172 2.53 16.46 1.63
C ILE A 172 2.65 17.71 0.76
N ASP A 173 3.40 18.71 1.22
CA ASP A 173 3.62 19.94 0.45
C ASP A 173 4.55 19.70 -0.75
N ALA A 174 5.51 18.77 -0.64
CA ALA A 174 6.45 18.42 -1.71
C ALA A 174 5.78 17.81 -2.95
N VAL A 175 4.60 17.22 -2.83
CA VAL A 175 3.88 16.65 -3.99
C VAL A 175 3.08 17.69 -4.79
N GLU A 176 3.11 18.97 -4.42
CA GLU A 176 2.59 20.12 -5.19
C GLU A 176 1.14 19.95 -5.69
N GLY A 177 0.27 19.34 -4.87
CA GLY A 177 -1.13 19.11 -5.21
C GLY A 177 -1.37 17.92 -6.16
N LEU A 178 -0.34 17.25 -6.62
CA LEU A 178 -0.47 16.00 -7.35
C LEU A 178 -0.88 14.85 -6.43
N ARG A 179 -1.42 13.76 -7.02
CA ARG A 179 -1.89 12.61 -6.23
C ARG A 179 -0.72 11.88 -5.57
N ALA A 180 -0.84 11.61 -4.27
CA ALA A 180 0.08 10.78 -3.52
C ALA A 180 -0.67 9.89 -2.51
N HIS A 181 -0.08 8.73 -2.21
CA HIS A 181 -0.56 7.82 -1.19
C HIS A 181 0.50 7.69 -0.10
N LEU A 182 0.18 8.12 1.12
CA LEU A 182 1.11 8.03 2.25
C LEU A 182 0.82 6.73 3.02
N THR A 183 1.80 5.84 3.04
CA THR A 183 1.64 4.50 3.63
C THR A 183 1.97 4.46 5.12
N HIS A 184 1.37 3.50 5.85
CA HIS A 184 1.55 3.25 7.28
C HIS A 184 1.72 4.53 8.11
N ILE A 185 0.84 5.48 7.82
CA ILE A 185 1.01 6.89 8.21
C ILE A 185 1.00 7.12 9.73
N GLN A 186 0.49 6.19 10.52
CA GLN A 186 0.54 6.29 11.98
C GLN A 186 1.99 6.36 12.50
N PHE A 187 2.97 5.73 11.84
CA PHE A 187 4.39 5.81 12.21
C PHE A 187 5.03 7.17 11.87
N HIS A 188 4.31 8.03 11.16
CA HIS A 188 4.71 9.37 10.73
C HIS A 188 3.85 10.48 11.36
N SER A 189 3.10 10.17 12.43
CA SER A 189 2.10 11.06 13.03
C SER A 189 2.42 11.41 14.48
N TYR A 190 3.70 11.66 14.76
CA TYR A 190 4.17 11.94 16.12
C TYR A 190 4.49 13.42 16.30
N GLY A 191 3.93 14.00 17.38
CA GLY A 191 4.34 15.28 17.95
C GLY A 191 5.50 15.11 18.94
N SER A 192 5.93 16.23 19.49
CA SER A 192 7.01 16.30 20.51
C SER A 192 6.57 16.97 21.80
N GLU A 193 5.26 17.07 22.04
CA GLU A 193 4.69 17.73 23.21
C GLU A 193 4.76 16.85 24.46
N GLY A 194 4.45 17.49 25.59
CA GLY A 194 4.40 16.84 26.89
C GLY A 194 5.76 16.51 27.49
N SER A 195 5.73 15.92 28.67
CA SER A 195 6.95 15.61 29.48
C SER A 195 7.83 14.55 28.82
N ARG A 196 7.25 13.64 28.04
CA ARG A 196 7.96 12.56 27.35
C ARG A 196 8.53 12.98 25.99
N LYS A 197 8.23 14.19 25.50
CA LYS A 197 8.63 14.68 24.19
C LYS A 197 8.23 13.73 23.04
N PHE A 198 7.11 13.02 23.22
CA PHE A 198 6.53 12.08 22.26
C PHE A 198 5.02 12.03 22.46
N SER A 199 4.26 12.50 21.48
CA SER A 199 2.81 12.71 21.58
C SER A 199 2.08 12.35 20.28
N SER A 200 0.74 12.33 20.28
CA SER A 200 -0.07 12.16 19.07
C SER A 200 -0.18 13.49 18.31
N ALA A 201 0.11 13.46 17.01
CA ALA A 201 -0.21 14.50 16.06
C ALA A 201 -1.31 14.06 15.06
N ALA A 202 -2.10 13.04 15.42
CA ALA A 202 -3.13 12.47 14.54
C ALA A 202 -4.18 13.51 14.11
N LEU A 203 -4.57 14.43 15.01
CA LEU A 203 -5.53 15.50 14.66
C LEU A 203 -4.96 16.42 13.60
N GLU A 204 -3.75 16.94 13.80
CA GLU A 204 -3.08 17.85 12.87
C GLU A 204 -2.95 17.22 11.48
N LEU A 205 -2.52 15.96 11.42
CA LEU A 205 -2.41 15.23 10.17
C LEU A 205 -3.78 14.98 9.52
N ALA A 206 -4.78 14.57 10.30
CA ALA A 206 -6.12 14.34 9.78
C ALA A 206 -6.74 15.62 9.18
N GLU A 207 -6.53 16.77 9.82
CA GLU A 207 -6.95 18.08 9.29
C GLU A 207 -6.24 18.40 7.96
N ALA A 208 -4.93 18.17 7.90
CA ALA A 208 -4.14 18.36 6.68
C ALA A 208 -4.64 17.47 5.53
N ILE A 209 -4.93 16.19 5.80
CA ILE A 209 -5.47 15.24 4.81
C ILE A 209 -6.90 15.64 4.39
N ASN A 210 -7.76 16.02 5.35
CA ASN A 210 -9.12 16.42 5.05
C ASN A 210 -9.18 17.67 4.14
N ALA A 211 -8.20 18.56 4.25
CA ALA A 211 -8.08 19.76 3.42
C ALA A 211 -7.51 19.48 2.01
N ARG A 212 -6.88 18.32 1.79
CA ARG A 212 -6.15 18.00 0.54
C ARG A 212 -6.71 16.75 -0.14
N PRO A 213 -7.65 16.88 -1.11
CA PRO A 213 -8.32 15.73 -1.74
C PRO A 213 -7.39 14.85 -2.58
N ASN A 214 -6.22 15.34 -2.95
CA ASN A 214 -5.19 14.61 -3.70
C ASN A 214 -4.39 13.61 -2.85
N ILE A 215 -4.55 13.64 -1.52
CA ILE A 215 -3.83 12.74 -0.61
C ILE A 215 -4.73 11.60 -0.18
N SER A 216 -4.24 10.38 -0.33
CA SER A 216 -4.79 9.16 0.24
C SER A 216 -3.80 8.52 1.21
N ILE A 217 -4.27 7.66 2.10
CA ILE A 217 -3.44 7.04 3.14
C ILE A 217 -3.79 5.57 3.36
N ASP A 218 -2.84 4.81 3.84
CA ASP A 218 -3.11 3.64 4.67
C ASP A 218 -2.50 3.84 6.05
N VAL A 219 -3.10 3.21 7.06
CA VAL A 219 -2.79 3.58 8.44
C VAL A 219 -1.60 2.80 8.99
N GLY A 220 -1.42 1.54 8.62
CA GLY A 220 -0.38 0.70 9.23
C GLY A 220 -0.63 0.44 10.72
N GLN A 221 -1.88 0.13 11.08
CA GLN A 221 -2.33 0.04 12.47
C GLN A 221 -1.51 -0.93 13.32
N VAL A 222 -1.00 -0.45 14.43
CA VAL A 222 -0.38 -1.29 15.46
C VAL A 222 -1.44 -2.13 16.16
N VAL A 223 -1.15 -3.42 16.30
CA VAL A 223 -1.96 -4.39 17.05
C VAL A 223 -1.11 -4.98 18.17
N PHE A 224 -1.67 -5.05 19.40
CA PHE A 224 -0.95 -5.64 20.51
C PHE A 224 -0.75 -7.14 20.31
N GLY A 225 0.41 -7.62 20.70
CA GLY A 225 0.80 -9.00 20.52
C GLY A 225 2.13 -9.15 19.79
N GLN A 226 2.42 -10.36 19.40
CA GLN A 226 3.65 -10.70 18.69
C GLN A 226 3.53 -10.38 17.20
N THR A 227 4.63 -9.91 16.63
CA THR A 227 4.79 -9.69 15.21
C THR A 227 6.26 -9.80 14.82
N VAL A 228 6.54 -9.60 13.54
CA VAL A 228 7.88 -9.40 13.00
C VAL A 228 7.92 -8.01 12.42
N THR A 229 8.96 -7.23 12.71
CA THR A 229 9.09 -5.89 12.13
C THR A 229 10.19 -5.87 11.09
N ALA A 230 9.89 -5.29 9.93
CA ALA A 230 10.84 -4.93 8.90
C ALA A 230 10.69 -3.43 8.62
N SER A 231 11.79 -2.75 8.39
CA SER A 231 11.76 -1.31 8.13
C SER A 231 12.80 -0.92 7.09
N GLY A 232 12.42 -0.06 6.16
CA GLY A 232 13.31 0.58 5.21
C GLY A 232 13.95 1.88 5.73
N ASP A 233 13.59 2.35 6.91
CA ASP A 233 14.15 3.57 7.50
C ASP A 233 15.37 3.27 8.38
N THR A 234 16.51 3.05 7.72
CA THR A 234 17.77 2.74 8.39
C THR A 234 18.31 3.90 9.23
N MET A 235 17.98 5.14 8.89
CA MET A 235 18.47 6.30 9.65
C MET A 235 17.72 6.43 10.97
N SER A 236 16.41 6.26 10.99
CA SER A 236 15.64 6.22 12.24
C SER A 236 16.03 5.02 13.11
N GLN A 237 16.18 3.86 12.50
CA GLN A 237 16.63 2.67 13.23
C GLN A 237 18.00 2.87 13.88
N MET A 238 18.94 3.47 13.15
CA MET A 238 20.27 3.79 13.69
C MET A 238 20.20 4.75 14.88
N ARG A 239 19.41 5.81 14.78
CA ARG A 239 19.27 6.79 15.87
C ARG A 239 18.61 6.21 17.12
N THR A 240 17.69 5.26 16.96
CA THR A 240 16.93 4.68 18.05
C THR A 240 17.42 3.28 18.47
N ALA A 241 18.51 2.80 17.88
CA ALA A 241 19.05 1.45 18.10
C ALA A 241 19.28 1.13 19.57
N ASP A 242 19.78 2.09 20.33
CA ASP A 242 20.06 1.92 21.76
C ASP A 242 18.80 1.90 22.64
N LEU A 243 17.69 2.39 22.12
CA LEU A 243 16.40 2.43 22.81
C LEU A 243 15.54 1.19 22.52
N ALA A 244 15.89 0.39 21.51
CA ALA A 244 15.15 -0.77 21.10
C ALA A 244 15.57 -2.02 21.89
N SER A 245 14.60 -2.88 22.24
CA SER A 245 14.87 -4.17 22.87
C SER A 245 13.94 -5.26 22.28
N PRO A 246 14.47 -6.25 21.54
CA PRO A 246 15.85 -6.29 21.04
C PRO A 246 16.17 -5.12 20.12
N ARG A 247 17.41 -4.82 19.92
CA ARG A 247 17.83 -3.77 18.98
C ARG A 247 17.38 -4.14 17.57
N LYS A 248 16.59 -3.27 16.92
CA LYS A 248 16.19 -3.45 15.52
C LYS A 248 17.36 -3.28 14.57
N TRP A 249 18.36 -2.50 14.99
CA TRP A 249 19.56 -2.27 14.24
C TRP A 249 20.53 -3.43 14.42
N ILE A 250 20.85 -4.11 13.35
CA ILE A 250 21.83 -5.18 13.30
C ILE A 250 22.85 -4.80 12.22
N GLY A 251 24.02 -4.33 12.64
CA GLY A 251 25.07 -3.77 11.82
C GLY A 251 25.15 -4.24 10.36
N ALA A 252 25.71 -5.41 10.13
CA ALA A 252 25.94 -5.94 8.78
C ALA A 252 24.67 -6.45 8.06
N ASP A 253 23.59 -6.70 8.78
CA ASP A 253 22.40 -7.37 8.20
C ASP A 253 21.39 -6.39 7.57
N ILE A 254 21.70 -5.09 7.58
CA ILE A 254 20.84 -4.06 7.00
C ILE A 254 21.33 -3.66 5.61
N GLU A 255 21.98 -4.54 4.94
CA GLU A 255 22.60 -4.28 3.64
C GLU A 255 21.74 -4.72 2.47
N CYS A 256 20.47 -4.49 2.49
CA CYS A 256 19.73 -4.52 1.23
C CYS A 256 19.57 -3.10 0.70
N ASP A 257 19.30 -2.95 -0.59
CA ASP A 257 19.07 -1.64 -1.19
C ASP A 257 17.87 -0.91 -0.56
N ALA A 258 16.95 -1.64 0.04
CA ALA A 258 15.87 -1.09 0.83
C ALA A 258 16.28 -0.70 2.26
N GLY A 259 17.49 -1.09 2.71
CA GLY A 259 17.98 -0.77 4.05
C GLY A 259 17.13 -1.38 5.16
N CYS A 260 16.58 -2.57 5.00
CA CYS A 260 15.66 -3.18 5.96
C CYS A 260 16.35 -4.11 6.96
N GLY A 261 15.82 -4.11 8.18
CA GLY A 261 16.10 -5.11 9.20
C GLY A 261 14.83 -5.86 9.57
N ILE A 262 14.94 -7.17 9.84
CA ILE A 262 13.83 -8.01 10.26
C ILE A 262 14.12 -8.58 11.64
N VAL A 263 13.24 -8.31 12.61
CA VAL A 263 13.36 -8.81 13.98
C VAL A 263 11.99 -9.18 14.56
N PRO A 264 11.90 -10.23 15.40
CA PRO A 264 10.72 -10.46 16.21
C PRO A 264 10.45 -9.29 17.14
N PHE A 265 9.19 -8.89 17.24
CA PHE A 265 8.76 -7.76 18.05
C PHE A 265 7.45 -8.08 18.77
N ARG A 266 7.23 -7.45 19.91
CA ARG A 266 5.96 -7.55 20.63
C ARG A 266 5.46 -6.18 21.04
N TYR A 267 4.32 -5.78 20.49
CA TYR A 267 3.59 -4.60 20.95
C TYR A 267 2.88 -4.92 22.28
N ARG A 268 3.01 -4.01 23.25
CA ARG A 268 2.49 -4.18 24.62
C ARG A 268 1.61 -3.00 25.00
N GLU A 269 0.45 -3.29 25.57
CA GLU A 269 -0.55 -2.32 26.02
C GLU A 269 0.01 -1.35 27.08
N GLN A 270 0.88 -1.84 27.96
CA GLN A 270 1.48 -1.06 29.04
C GLN A 270 2.76 -0.31 28.62
N SER A 271 3.23 -0.46 27.37
CA SER A 271 4.29 0.37 26.83
C SER A 271 3.70 1.71 26.37
N TYR A 272 4.19 2.81 26.91
CA TYR A 272 3.73 4.14 26.50
C TYR A 272 3.78 4.35 24.98
N VAL A 273 4.90 4.02 24.36
CA VAL A 273 5.10 4.19 22.92
C VAL A 273 4.14 3.32 22.12
N ASN A 274 4.00 2.03 22.49
CA ASN A 274 3.12 1.14 21.73
C ASN A 274 1.64 1.49 21.91
N ALA A 275 1.25 1.88 23.13
CA ALA A 275 -0.10 2.37 23.43
C ALA A 275 -0.42 3.63 22.61
N LEU A 276 0.53 4.57 22.54
CA LEU A 276 0.39 5.79 21.74
C LEU A 276 0.26 5.48 20.26
N GLN A 277 1.08 4.57 19.71
CA GLN A 277 1.00 4.12 18.32
C GLN A 277 -0.36 3.52 18.00
N TRP A 278 -0.88 2.66 18.88
CA TRP A 278 -2.22 2.09 18.72
C TRP A 278 -3.31 3.16 18.71
N SER A 279 -3.22 4.14 19.62
CA SER A 279 -4.18 5.26 19.71
C SER A 279 -4.15 6.13 18.45
N ILE A 280 -2.97 6.53 17.99
CA ILE A 280 -2.77 7.37 16.81
C ILE A 280 -3.44 6.75 15.58
N GLY A 281 -3.22 5.46 15.34
CA GLY A 281 -3.79 4.81 14.17
C GLY A 281 -5.32 4.81 14.20
N LEU A 282 -5.95 4.51 15.33
CA LEU A 282 -7.40 4.59 15.47
C LEU A 282 -7.92 6.03 15.39
N GLU A 283 -7.21 7.01 15.97
CA GLU A 283 -7.54 8.42 15.82
C GLU A 283 -7.57 8.84 14.35
N LEU A 284 -6.58 8.44 13.55
CA LEU A 284 -6.53 8.73 12.12
C LEU A 284 -7.73 8.13 11.38
N PHE A 285 -8.04 6.84 11.60
CA PHE A 285 -9.23 6.23 10.99
C PHE A 285 -10.51 7.01 11.30
N LEU A 286 -10.65 7.50 12.51
CA LEU A 286 -11.87 8.15 12.97
C LEU A 286 -11.94 9.66 12.64
N LEU A 287 -10.81 10.33 12.44
CA LEU A 287 -10.73 11.78 12.18
C LEU A 287 -10.67 12.10 10.68
N VAL A 288 -10.11 11.24 9.85
CA VAL A 288 -10.19 11.40 8.40
C VAL A 288 -11.62 11.07 7.94
N ARG A 289 -12.23 12.02 7.22
CA ARG A 289 -13.69 11.99 6.96
C ARG A 289 -14.08 11.08 5.81
N ASP A 290 -13.25 11.03 4.78
CA ASP A 290 -13.55 10.31 3.54
C ASP A 290 -12.93 8.92 3.54
N PRO A 291 -13.74 7.84 3.72
CA PRO A 291 -13.24 6.47 3.75
C PRO A 291 -12.67 5.99 2.40
N TRP A 292 -13.01 6.68 1.29
CA TRP A 292 -12.46 6.35 -0.04
C TRP A 292 -10.98 6.70 -0.19
N ARG A 293 -10.46 7.52 0.70
CA ARG A 293 -9.05 7.96 0.70
C ARG A 293 -8.21 7.25 1.76
N MET A 294 -8.79 6.25 2.40
CA MET A 294 -8.09 5.44 3.41
C MET A 294 -8.15 3.96 3.04
N ALA A 295 -7.12 3.23 3.43
CA ALA A 295 -7.10 1.77 3.39
C ALA A 295 -6.79 1.21 4.79
N LEU A 296 -7.44 0.09 5.12
CA LEU A 296 -7.17 -0.65 6.33
C LEU A 296 -5.94 -1.52 6.11
N THR A 297 -4.85 -1.18 6.80
CA THR A 297 -3.61 -1.97 6.80
C THR A 297 -3.05 -2.08 8.21
N THR A 298 -2.17 -3.04 8.40
CA THR A 298 -1.33 -3.18 9.59
C THR A 298 0.15 -2.98 9.26
N ASP A 299 0.45 -2.52 8.03
CA ASP A 299 1.83 -2.54 7.53
C ASP A 299 2.45 -3.93 7.75
N HIS A 300 1.70 -4.96 7.34
CA HIS A 300 2.03 -6.36 7.62
C HIS A 300 3.47 -6.69 7.21
N PRO A 301 4.29 -7.22 8.11
CA PRO A 301 3.97 -7.59 9.50
C PRO A 301 4.31 -6.52 10.56
N ASN A 302 4.77 -5.32 10.18
CA ASN A 302 5.36 -4.34 11.10
C ASN A 302 4.42 -3.89 12.23
N GLY A 303 3.22 -3.46 11.94
CA GLY A 303 2.23 -3.03 12.94
C GLY A 303 1.46 -4.20 13.55
N GLY A 304 1.34 -5.29 12.78
CA GLY A 304 0.65 -6.50 13.18
C GLY A 304 0.38 -7.45 12.01
N PRO A 305 0.01 -8.69 12.26
CA PRO A 305 -0.38 -9.62 11.22
C PRO A 305 -1.72 -9.20 10.57
N PHE A 306 -1.86 -9.37 9.25
CA PHE A 306 -3.12 -9.07 8.54
C PHE A 306 -4.32 -9.89 9.06
N THR A 307 -4.07 -11.02 9.70
CA THR A 307 -5.10 -11.83 10.37
C THR A 307 -5.80 -11.08 11.51
N SER A 308 -5.30 -9.92 11.91
CA SER A 308 -5.90 -9.02 12.91
C SER A 308 -6.96 -8.07 12.32
N TYR A 309 -7.19 -8.05 11.01
CA TYR A 309 -8.19 -7.16 10.39
C TYR A 309 -9.59 -7.27 11.01
N PRO A 310 -10.13 -8.45 11.35
CA PRO A 310 -11.42 -8.55 12.04
C PRO A 310 -11.48 -7.80 13.36
N HIS A 311 -10.40 -7.87 14.17
CA HIS A 311 -10.26 -7.13 15.40
C HIS A 311 -10.24 -5.62 15.19
N LEU A 312 -9.51 -5.15 14.17
CA LEU A 312 -9.46 -3.73 13.81
C LEU A 312 -10.83 -3.22 13.35
N ILE A 313 -11.54 -4.00 12.54
CA ILE A 313 -12.89 -3.65 12.11
C ILE A 313 -13.81 -3.49 13.31
N ARG A 314 -13.74 -4.39 14.31
CA ARG A 314 -14.51 -4.24 15.54
C ARG A 314 -14.16 -2.96 16.29
N LEU A 315 -12.89 -2.62 16.44
CA LEU A 315 -12.46 -1.36 17.08
C LEU A 315 -13.03 -0.11 16.37
N LEU A 316 -13.23 -0.18 15.05
CA LEU A 316 -13.81 0.92 14.28
C LEU A 316 -15.34 0.98 14.38
N MET A 317 -16.03 -0.16 14.54
CA MET A 317 -17.49 -0.28 14.53
C MET A 317 -18.14 -0.28 15.91
N ASP A 318 -17.38 -0.51 16.99
CA ASP A 318 -17.87 -0.71 18.36
C ASP A 318 -17.11 0.22 19.30
N LYS A 319 -17.72 1.36 19.61
CA LYS A 319 -17.12 2.36 20.51
C LYS A 319 -16.97 1.81 21.93
N ALA A 320 -17.95 1.04 22.43
CA ALA A 320 -17.88 0.49 23.77
C ALA A 320 -16.68 -0.46 23.90
N PHE A 321 -16.50 -1.35 22.94
CA PHE A 321 -15.32 -2.22 22.88
C PHE A 321 -14.01 -1.43 22.78
N ARG A 322 -13.96 -0.40 21.92
CA ARG A 322 -12.79 0.47 21.80
C ARG A 322 -12.45 1.18 23.12
N ASP A 323 -13.46 1.67 23.84
CA ASP A 323 -13.28 2.32 25.13
C ASP A 323 -12.79 1.32 26.22
N GLU A 324 -13.26 0.09 26.21
CA GLU A 324 -12.75 -0.98 27.07
C GLU A 324 -11.28 -1.26 26.80
N GLN A 325 -10.89 -1.39 25.50
CA GLN A 325 -9.49 -1.59 25.13
C GLN A 325 -8.61 -0.40 25.53
N LEU A 326 -9.08 0.84 25.29
CA LEU A 326 -8.37 2.06 25.68
C LEU A 326 -8.10 2.11 27.19
N ALA A 327 -9.03 1.61 28.01
CA ALA A 327 -8.89 1.58 29.48
C ALA A 327 -7.78 0.62 29.96
N THR A 328 -7.37 -0.35 29.14
CA THR A 328 -6.27 -1.29 29.45
C THR A 328 -4.88 -0.75 29.15
N LEU A 329 -4.77 0.39 28.46
CA LEU A 329 -3.51 0.94 28.00
C LEU A 329 -2.70 1.60 29.13
N HIS A 330 -1.45 1.97 28.78
CA HIS A 330 -0.63 2.81 29.63
C HIS A 330 -1.44 4.04 30.12
N PRO A 331 -1.48 4.35 31.43
CA PRO A 331 -2.38 5.37 32.00
C PRO A 331 -2.26 6.75 31.36
N ASP A 332 -1.03 7.20 31.04
CA ASP A 332 -0.81 8.51 30.40
C ASP A 332 -1.46 8.56 29.01
N VAL A 333 -1.42 7.46 28.25
CA VAL A 333 -2.07 7.40 26.94
C VAL A 333 -3.57 7.29 27.08
N ALA A 334 -4.05 6.41 27.96
CA ALA A 334 -5.48 6.25 28.23
C ALA A 334 -6.15 7.57 28.67
N SER A 335 -5.42 8.45 29.38
CA SER A 335 -5.94 9.75 29.82
C SER A 335 -5.85 10.86 28.79
N SER A 336 -4.86 10.81 27.89
CA SER A 336 -4.57 11.88 26.90
C SER A 336 -5.09 11.59 25.50
N SER A 337 -5.46 10.34 25.19
CA SER A 337 -5.99 9.97 23.87
C SER A 337 -7.34 10.63 23.61
N ARG A 338 -7.50 11.12 22.38
CA ARG A 338 -8.76 11.69 21.87
C ARG A 338 -9.84 10.65 21.60
N LEU A 339 -9.51 9.37 21.58
CA LEU A 339 -10.46 8.28 21.30
C LEU A 339 -11.70 8.32 22.20
N ARG A 340 -11.54 8.77 23.46
CA ARG A 340 -12.67 8.92 24.39
C ARG A 340 -13.74 9.89 23.90
N GLU A 341 -13.29 10.97 23.25
CA GLU A 341 -14.14 12.06 22.77
C GLU A 341 -14.75 11.78 21.41
N ILE A 342 -14.13 10.85 20.63
CA ILE A 342 -14.58 10.52 19.29
C ILE A 342 -15.74 9.52 19.36
N GLY A 343 -16.96 10.04 19.07
CA GLY A 343 -18.18 9.24 19.03
C GLY A 343 -18.41 8.47 17.72
N ARG A 344 -17.57 8.67 16.69
CA ARG A 344 -17.72 8.04 15.38
C ARG A 344 -17.56 6.52 15.48
N GLU A 345 -18.45 5.82 14.81
CA GLU A 345 -18.37 4.40 14.50
C GLU A 345 -18.53 4.20 13.00
N TYR A 346 -17.81 3.23 12.45
CA TYR A 346 -17.93 2.88 11.03
C TYR A 346 -19.18 2.04 10.79
N THR A 347 -19.88 2.34 9.72
CA THR A 347 -20.96 1.51 9.19
C THR A 347 -20.38 0.33 8.40
N LEU A 348 -21.20 -0.71 8.13
CA LEU A 348 -20.83 -1.82 7.25
C LEU A 348 -20.43 -1.33 5.85
N GLN A 349 -21.11 -0.28 5.35
CA GLN A 349 -20.78 0.33 4.07
C GLN A 349 -19.38 0.98 4.09
N GLU A 350 -19.05 1.75 5.11
CA GLU A 350 -17.73 2.36 5.26
C GLU A 350 -16.63 1.30 5.42
N VAL A 351 -16.91 0.20 6.12
CA VAL A 351 -15.99 -0.95 6.21
C VAL A 351 -15.77 -1.58 4.83
N ALA A 352 -16.83 -1.76 4.03
CA ALA A 352 -16.71 -2.28 2.67
C ALA A 352 -15.90 -1.33 1.76
N ILE A 353 -16.04 -0.01 1.92
CA ILE A 353 -15.20 0.97 1.22
C ILE A 353 -13.75 0.83 1.68
N LEU A 354 -13.51 0.91 2.98
CA LEU A 354 -12.17 0.90 3.58
C LEU A 354 -11.34 -0.34 3.24
N THR A 355 -12.00 -1.49 3.09
CA THR A 355 -11.33 -2.80 2.95
C THR A 355 -11.43 -3.40 1.54
N ARG A 356 -12.24 -2.85 0.64
CA ARG A 356 -12.50 -3.41 -0.70
C ARG A 356 -12.60 -2.35 -1.77
N ALA A 357 -13.66 -1.56 -1.78
CA ALA A 357 -13.94 -0.62 -2.86
C ALA A 357 -12.90 0.52 -2.95
N GLY A 358 -12.47 1.06 -1.81
CA GLY A 358 -11.45 2.10 -1.73
C GLY A 358 -10.08 1.62 -2.23
N PRO A 359 -9.53 0.50 -1.70
CA PRO A 359 -8.30 -0.09 -2.23
C PRO A 359 -8.37 -0.43 -3.71
N ALA A 360 -9.45 -1.05 -4.20
CA ALA A 360 -9.61 -1.33 -5.63
C ALA A 360 -9.57 -0.05 -6.48
N ARG A 361 -10.27 1.01 -6.05
CA ARG A 361 -10.24 2.32 -6.72
C ARG A 361 -8.85 2.95 -6.70
N LEU A 362 -8.15 2.90 -5.58
CA LEU A 362 -6.79 3.44 -5.46
C LEU A 362 -5.78 2.72 -6.36
N LEU A 363 -6.01 1.43 -6.60
CA LEU A 363 -5.20 0.58 -7.48
C LEU A 363 -5.61 0.71 -8.97
N GLY A 364 -6.73 1.37 -9.28
CA GLY A 364 -7.26 1.46 -10.62
C GLY A 364 -7.93 0.16 -11.12
N LEU A 365 -8.32 -0.73 -10.23
CA LEU A 365 -9.01 -1.97 -10.56
C LEU A 365 -10.51 -1.70 -10.79
N ALA A 366 -10.86 -1.37 -12.04
CA ALA A 366 -12.22 -0.95 -12.39
C ALA A 366 -13.25 -2.08 -12.33
N ASP A 367 -12.81 -3.32 -12.40
CA ASP A 367 -13.66 -4.53 -12.40
C ASP A 367 -13.74 -5.22 -11.03
N ARG A 368 -13.21 -4.60 -9.97
CA ARG A 368 -13.14 -5.19 -8.62
C ARG A 368 -13.62 -4.20 -7.54
N GLY A 369 -13.90 -4.74 -6.35
CA GLY A 369 -14.32 -3.93 -5.20
C GLY A 369 -15.77 -3.47 -5.23
N HIS A 370 -16.57 -3.93 -6.19
CA HIS A 370 -18.00 -3.64 -6.31
C HIS A 370 -18.78 -4.82 -6.88
N LEU A 371 -20.11 -4.79 -6.72
CA LEU A 371 -21.04 -5.82 -7.20
C LEU A 371 -21.83 -5.38 -8.45
N GLY A 372 -21.32 -4.39 -9.19
CA GLY A 372 -21.94 -3.89 -10.41
C GLY A 372 -21.81 -4.87 -11.57
N ALA A 373 -22.64 -4.69 -12.61
CA ALA A 373 -22.57 -5.49 -13.83
C ALA A 373 -21.18 -5.34 -14.48
N GLY A 374 -20.59 -6.45 -14.90
CA GLY A 374 -19.25 -6.51 -15.48
C GLY A 374 -18.10 -6.63 -14.47
N ALA A 375 -18.38 -6.54 -13.16
CA ALA A 375 -17.38 -6.82 -12.16
C ALA A 375 -17.01 -8.30 -12.09
N ALA A 376 -15.76 -8.60 -11.75
CA ALA A 376 -15.35 -9.93 -11.39
C ALA A 376 -16.16 -10.43 -10.19
N ALA A 377 -16.59 -11.69 -10.22
CA ALA A 377 -17.38 -12.27 -9.14
C ALA A 377 -16.49 -12.66 -7.94
N ASP A 378 -15.76 -11.69 -7.42
CA ASP A 378 -14.97 -11.78 -6.18
C ASP A 378 -15.86 -11.31 -5.02
N ILE A 379 -16.47 -12.26 -4.31
CA ILE A 379 -17.55 -11.98 -3.36
C ILE A 379 -17.26 -12.63 -2.02
N ALA A 380 -17.29 -11.86 -0.95
CA ALA A 380 -17.28 -12.37 0.41
C ALA A 380 -18.67 -12.17 1.06
N VAL A 381 -19.27 -13.25 1.55
CA VAL A 381 -20.57 -13.24 2.20
C VAL A 381 -20.38 -13.46 3.71
N TYR A 382 -20.90 -12.54 4.49
CA TYR A 382 -20.81 -12.59 5.95
C TYR A 382 -22.22 -12.74 6.55
N ARG A 383 -22.31 -13.53 7.61
CA ARG A 383 -23.54 -13.60 8.41
C ARG A 383 -23.56 -12.43 9.37
N ASP A 384 -24.57 -11.58 9.30
CA ASP A 384 -24.72 -10.46 10.26
C ASP A 384 -24.88 -10.98 11.70
N GLN A 385 -24.04 -10.47 12.58
CA GLN A 385 -24.06 -10.81 14.00
C GLN A 385 -23.47 -9.66 14.85
N PRO A 386 -23.87 -9.56 16.14
CA PRO A 386 -23.45 -8.47 17.01
C PRO A 386 -21.93 -8.40 17.21
N ASP A 387 -21.26 -9.54 17.37
CA ASP A 387 -19.81 -9.60 17.44
C ASP A 387 -19.20 -9.38 16.06
N ARG A 388 -18.79 -8.15 15.81
CA ARG A 388 -18.20 -7.74 14.53
C ARG A 388 -16.85 -8.40 14.26
N GLU A 389 -16.08 -8.74 15.29
CA GLU A 389 -14.84 -9.48 15.12
C GLU A 389 -15.10 -10.90 14.63
N ALA A 390 -16.01 -11.62 15.28
CA ALA A 390 -16.41 -12.97 14.89
C ALA A 390 -17.05 -12.97 13.47
N MET A 391 -17.85 -11.94 13.16
CA MET A 391 -18.45 -11.77 11.84
C MET A 391 -17.41 -11.73 10.72
N PHE A 392 -16.42 -10.87 10.84
CA PHE A 392 -15.41 -10.66 9.79
C PHE A 392 -14.28 -11.70 9.81
N ARG A 393 -14.12 -12.43 10.93
CA ARG A 393 -13.12 -13.50 11.03
C ARG A 393 -13.46 -14.72 10.19
N THR A 394 -14.75 -14.99 9.98
CA THR A 394 -15.21 -16.21 9.31
C THR A 394 -16.34 -15.89 8.35
N PRO A 395 -16.01 -15.50 7.09
CA PRO A 395 -17.00 -15.40 6.03
C PRO A 395 -17.78 -16.70 5.86
N GLU A 396 -19.06 -16.62 5.56
CA GLU A 396 -19.87 -17.80 5.28
C GLU A 396 -19.49 -18.43 3.93
N TYR A 397 -19.26 -17.57 2.93
CA TYR A 397 -18.76 -17.97 1.61
C TYR A 397 -17.78 -16.93 1.07
N VAL A 398 -16.78 -17.43 0.35
CA VAL A 398 -15.87 -16.58 -0.44
C VAL A 398 -15.80 -17.14 -1.85
N PHE A 399 -16.02 -16.26 -2.81
CA PHE A 399 -15.93 -16.56 -4.23
C PHE A 399 -14.77 -15.77 -4.86
N LYS A 400 -14.03 -16.44 -5.71
CA LYS A 400 -12.99 -15.87 -6.58
C LYS A 400 -13.38 -16.13 -8.02
N ASP A 401 -13.61 -15.06 -8.80
CA ASP A 401 -14.08 -15.17 -10.20
C ASP A 401 -15.32 -16.10 -10.35
N GLY A 402 -16.22 -16.11 -9.39
CA GLY A 402 -17.42 -16.94 -9.36
C GLY A 402 -17.22 -18.37 -8.85
N LEU A 403 -15.99 -18.82 -8.64
CA LEU A 403 -15.69 -20.10 -8.01
C LEU A 403 -15.67 -19.94 -6.48
N MET A 404 -16.44 -20.76 -5.76
CA MET A 404 -16.38 -20.79 -4.31
C MET A 404 -15.04 -21.37 -3.85
N VAL A 405 -14.22 -20.53 -3.21
CA VAL A 405 -12.86 -20.88 -2.74
C VAL A 405 -12.80 -21.16 -1.25
N ALA A 406 -13.71 -20.53 -0.47
CA ALA A 406 -13.80 -20.83 0.95
C ALA A 406 -15.25 -20.88 1.41
N ARG A 407 -15.51 -21.72 2.43
CA ARG A 407 -16.80 -21.88 3.09
C ARG A 407 -16.59 -22.02 4.59
N GLN A 408 -17.18 -21.10 5.37
CA GLN A 408 -17.07 -21.09 6.84
C GLN A 408 -15.62 -21.22 7.34
N GLY A 409 -14.73 -20.42 6.78
CA GLY A 409 -13.30 -20.40 7.12
C GLY A 409 -12.50 -21.63 6.67
N ARG A 410 -13.04 -22.45 5.75
CA ARG A 410 -12.33 -23.62 5.20
C ARG A 410 -12.15 -23.47 3.70
N ILE A 411 -10.95 -23.63 3.22
CA ILE A 411 -10.65 -23.66 1.79
C ILE A 411 -11.31 -24.89 1.14
N VAL A 412 -12.02 -24.67 0.03
CA VAL A 412 -12.74 -25.72 -0.73
C VAL A 412 -12.31 -25.81 -2.19
N ALA A 413 -11.61 -24.80 -2.71
CA ALA A 413 -11.00 -24.80 -4.03
C ALA A 413 -9.79 -23.85 -4.05
N GLU A 414 -8.81 -24.17 -4.91
CA GLU A 414 -7.51 -23.51 -4.98
C GLU A 414 -7.20 -23.07 -6.43
N PRO A 415 -7.95 -22.14 -7.01
CA PRO A 415 -7.58 -21.59 -8.31
C PRO A 415 -6.28 -20.82 -8.19
N ILE A 416 -5.61 -20.61 -9.32
CA ILE A 416 -4.45 -19.71 -9.39
C ILE A 416 -4.96 -18.32 -9.70
N GLY A 417 -4.48 -17.32 -8.94
CA GLY A 417 -4.76 -15.93 -9.17
C GLY A 417 -4.05 -15.34 -10.39
N GLY A 418 -4.44 -14.14 -10.77
CA GLY A 418 -3.83 -13.38 -11.84
C GLY A 418 -2.76 -12.41 -11.33
N VAL A 419 -1.85 -12.00 -12.23
CA VAL A 419 -0.82 -10.99 -11.97
C VAL A 419 -1.26 -9.67 -12.59
N HIS A 420 -1.48 -8.66 -11.75
CA HIS A 420 -1.78 -7.30 -12.18
C HIS A 420 -0.49 -6.51 -12.44
N PHE A 421 -0.47 -5.79 -13.56
CA PHE A 421 0.60 -4.86 -13.92
C PHE A 421 0.07 -3.73 -14.79
N VAL A 422 0.87 -2.68 -14.98
CA VAL A 422 0.62 -1.60 -15.94
C VAL A 422 1.74 -1.55 -16.98
N ALA A 423 1.45 -0.98 -18.14
CA ALA A 423 2.40 -0.85 -19.23
C ALA A 423 2.39 0.59 -19.79
N PRO A 424 2.96 1.57 -19.05
CA PRO A 424 3.04 2.93 -19.52
C PRO A 424 3.94 3.06 -20.75
N GLU A 425 3.58 3.97 -21.66
CA GLU A 425 4.42 4.31 -22.78
C GLU A 425 5.63 5.15 -22.33
N TYR A 426 6.79 4.90 -22.93
CA TYR A 426 8.02 5.65 -22.70
C TYR A 426 8.86 5.71 -23.99
N ASP A 427 9.74 6.71 -24.12
CA ASP A 427 10.69 6.77 -25.21
C ASP A 427 11.79 5.72 -25.01
N ARG A 428 11.88 4.78 -25.96
CA ARG A 428 12.89 3.70 -25.92
C ARG A 428 14.33 4.19 -26.01
N GLY A 429 14.58 5.43 -26.35
CA GLY A 429 15.90 6.04 -26.25
C GLY A 429 16.51 5.95 -24.84
N ILE A 430 15.65 5.85 -23.81
CA ILE A 430 16.08 5.65 -22.43
C ILE A 430 16.80 4.30 -22.20
N GLU A 431 16.46 3.25 -22.95
CA GLU A 431 17.05 1.92 -22.80
C GLU A 431 18.56 1.93 -22.97
N ARG A 432 19.05 2.71 -23.94
CA ARG A 432 20.50 2.88 -24.13
C ARG A 432 21.14 3.60 -22.94
N PHE A 433 20.48 4.62 -22.42
CA PHE A 433 20.99 5.37 -21.27
C PHE A 433 21.07 4.48 -20.02
N VAL A 434 20.06 3.66 -19.78
CA VAL A 434 20.04 2.67 -18.68
C VAL A 434 21.11 1.60 -18.90
N ALA A 435 21.27 1.10 -20.13
CA ALA A 435 22.29 0.09 -20.45
C ALA A 435 23.71 0.63 -20.25
N ASP A 436 23.98 1.87 -20.66
CA ASP A 436 25.27 2.54 -20.46
C ASP A 436 25.58 2.71 -18.95
N HIS A 437 24.58 3.06 -18.15
CA HIS A 437 24.71 3.16 -16.69
C HIS A 437 24.95 1.78 -16.06
N ALA A 438 24.14 0.78 -16.40
CA ALA A 438 24.28 -0.58 -15.89
C ALA A 438 25.68 -1.16 -16.20
N GLY A 439 26.14 -1.00 -17.43
CA GLY A 439 27.48 -1.47 -17.84
C GLY A 439 28.65 -0.82 -17.09
N ARG A 440 28.46 0.35 -16.50
CA ARG A 440 29.50 1.07 -15.73
C ARG A 440 29.42 0.82 -14.23
N HIS A 441 28.21 0.64 -13.68
CA HIS A 441 27.96 0.74 -12.25
C HIS A 441 27.31 -0.50 -11.64
N LEU A 442 26.73 -1.38 -12.46
CA LEU A 442 26.01 -2.57 -11.97
C LEU A 442 26.70 -3.84 -12.45
N THR A 443 26.45 -4.95 -11.75
CA THR A 443 26.89 -6.30 -12.12
C THR A 443 25.85 -7.06 -12.97
N VAL A 444 24.65 -6.46 -13.14
CA VAL A 444 23.52 -7.03 -13.90
C VAL A 444 23.29 -6.16 -15.12
N ALA A 445 23.13 -6.76 -16.30
CA ALA A 445 22.82 -6.02 -17.50
C ALA A 445 21.38 -5.48 -17.47
N ALA A 446 21.17 -4.30 -18.07
CA ALA A 446 19.83 -3.69 -18.13
C ALA A 446 18.78 -4.63 -18.78
N ALA A 447 19.20 -5.43 -19.78
CA ALA A 447 18.31 -6.40 -20.42
C ALA A 447 17.79 -7.47 -19.48
N ASP A 448 18.56 -7.85 -18.45
CA ASP A 448 18.17 -8.86 -17.46
C ASP A 448 17.11 -8.34 -16.46
N SER A 449 16.87 -7.03 -16.47
CA SER A 449 15.81 -6.42 -15.65
C SER A 449 14.40 -6.63 -16.23
N PHE A 450 14.28 -6.96 -17.54
CA PHE A 450 12.98 -7.23 -18.15
C PHE A 450 12.45 -8.60 -17.77
N ILE A 451 11.21 -8.60 -17.31
CA ILE A 451 10.48 -9.84 -17.00
C ILE A 451 9.55 -10.13 -18.19
N GLY A 452 9.70 -11.32 -18.78
CA GLY A 452 8.84 -11.80 -19.85
C GLY A 452 7.44 -12.15 -19.37
N HIS A 453 6.46 -12.08 -20.25
CA HIS A 453 5.10 -12.50 -19.95
C HIS A 453 5.02 -14.00 -19.61
N ASP A 454 5.85 -14.81 -20.24
CA ASP A 454 6.01 -16.25 -20.02
C ASP A 454 6.60 -16.58 -18.64
N GLU A 455 7.39 -15.68 -18.07
CA GLU A 455 7.91 -15.82 -16.71
C GLU A 455 6.85 -15.55 -15.63
N LEU A 456 5.86 -14.69 -15.93
CA LEU A 456 4.79 -14.32 -15.00
C LEU A 456 3.60 -15.26 -15.08
N CYS A 457 3.22 -15.63 -16.31
CA CYS A 457 2.12 -16.53 -16.45
C CYS A 457 2.64 -17.92 -16.07
N ASN A 458 2.33 -18.38 -14.91
CA ASN A 458 2.44 -19.77 -14.53
C ASN A 458 1.62 -20.63 -15.53
N CYS A 459 2.02 -20.55 -16.83
CA CYS A 459 1.25 -21.05 -17.97
C CYS A 459 0.86 -22.52 -17.80
N CYS A 460 1.72 -23.29 -17.11
CA CYS A 460 1.47 -24.68 -16.77
C CYS A 460 0.37 -24.83 -15.70
N ARG A 461 -0.01 -23.76 -15.00
CA ARG A 461 -1.00 -23.77 -13.91
C ARG A 461 -2.24 -22.92 -14.19
N GLY A 462 -2.30 -22.19 -15.31
CA GLY A 462 -3.47 -21.38 -15.70
C GLY A 462 -3.50 -19.98 -15.12
N GLY A 463 -2.37 -19.43 -14.67
CA GLY A 463 -2.26 -18.04 -14.22
C GLY A 463 -2.62 -17.05 -15.33
N ARG A 464 -3.24 -15.92 -14.97
CA ARG A 464 -3.68 -14.88 -15.92
C ARG A 464 -2.83 -13.63 -15.76
N LEU A 465 -2.51 -12.99 -16.89
CA LEU A 465 -1.90 -11.66 -16.91
C LEU A 465 -3.02 -10.62 -17.02
N MET A 466 -3.00 -9.65 -16.14
CA MET A 466 -4.05 -8.64 -15.98
C MET A 466 -3.46 -7.25 -16.17
N LEU A 467 -3.59 -6.73 -17.39
CA LEU A 467 -3.16 -5.36 -17.71
C LEU A 467 -4.19 -4.37 -17.18
N THR A 468 -3.79 -3.55 -16.21
CA THR A 468 -4.62 -2.47 -15.67
C THR A 468 -4.49 -1.21 -16.51
N ALA A 469 -5.62 -0.56 -16.81
CA ALA A 469 -5.68 0.62 -17.66
C ALA A 469 -4.98 1.83 -17.00
N LEU A 470 -4.31 2.64 -17.81
CA LEU A 470 -3.73 3.91 -17.40
C LEU A 470 -4.81 5.01 -17.39
N ILE A 471 -4.65 5.99 -16.51
CA ILE A 471 -5.56 7.15 -16.45
C ILE A 471 -5.37 7.97 -17.74
N GLY A 472 -6.48 8.25 -18.42
CA GLY A 472 -6.50 9.11 -19.62
C GLY A 472 -6.34 8.39 -20.95
N GLN A 473 -6.13 7.08 -20.99
CA GLN A 473 -6.12 6.30 -22.24
C GLN A 473 -7.53 5.86 -22.67
N ASP A 474 -8.47 5.69 -21.73
CA ASP A 474 -9.87 5.46 -22.05
C ASP A 474 -10.63 6.79 -22.00
N GLY A 475 -11.04 7.29 -23.19
CA GLY A 475 -11.83 8.52 -23.34
C GLY A 475 -13.25 8.44 -22.78
N ARG A 476 -13.45 7.78 -21.64
CA ARG A 476 -14.69 7.73 -20.87
C ARG A 476 -14.39 8.02 -19.39
N GLY A 477 -14.33 9.34 -19.13
CA GLY A 477 -14.32 9.84 -17.78
C GLY A 477 -15.55 9.34 -17.04
N GLY A 478 -15.36 8.74 -15.86
CA GLY A 478 -16.43 8.45 -14.93
C GLY A 478 -17.18 9.73 -14.56
N GLY A 479 -18.38 9.89 -15.07
CA GLY A 479 -19.25 11.01 -14.76
C GLY A 479 -19.65 10.96 -13.29
N ASP A 480 -19.50 12.09 -12.61
CA ASP A 480 -20.07 12.38 -11.32
C ASP A 480 -21.60 12.19 -11.39
N GLY A 481 -22.08 11.14 -10.74
CA GLY A 481 -23.51 10.91 -10.54
C GLY A 481 -24.07 11.82 -9.46
N THR A 482 -24.33 13.09 -9.77
CA THR A 482 -25.28 13.88 -9.01
C THR A 482 -26.65 13.80 -9.67
N GLY A 483 -27.52 12.95 -9.14
CA GLY A 483 -28.92 12.89 -9.54
C GLY A 483 -29.67 14.13 -9.08
N SER A 484 -30.19 14.90 -10.02
CA SER A 484 -31.34 15.79 -9.80
C SER A 484 -32.49 15.34 -10.70
N GLY A 485 -33.58 14.92 -10.07
CA GLY A 485 -34.81 14.58 -10.75
C GLY A 485 -35.48 15.81 -11.35
N GLY A 486 -36.09 15.62 -12.50
CA GLY A 486 -36.97 16.59 -13.15
C GLY A 486 -37.81 15.87 -14.21
N SER A 487 -39.04 15.62 -13.84
CA SER A 487 -40.13 15.23 -14.74
C SER A 487 -40.37 16.29 -15.81
N ASP A 488 -40.56 15.93 -17.08
CA ASP A 488 -41.79 16.29 -17.80
C ASP A 488 -41.90 15.57 -19.17
N GLY A 489 -43.12 15.17 -19.47
CA GLY A 489 -43.48 14.44 -20.63
C GLY A 489 -43.72 15.33 -21.85
N SER A 490 -43.66 14.71 -23.00
CA SER A 490 -44.72 14.85 -24.06
C SER A 490 -44.44 13.90 -25.21
N ALA A 491 -45.53 13.27 -25.62
CA ALA A 491 -45.66 12.40 -26.77
C ALA A 491 -45.55 13.15 -28.09
N ARG A 492 -45.04 12.51 -29.13
CA ARG A 492 -45.66 12.52 -30.47
C ARG A 492 -45.21 11.38 -31.38
N ARG A 493 -46.22 10.80 -31.98
CA ARG A 493 -46.36 9.76 -33.01
C ARG A 493 -45.64 10.11 -34.33
N GLY A 494 -45.30 9.03 -35.08
CA GLY A 494 -45.46 9.13 -36.52
C GLY A 494 -44.61 8.18 -37.38
N ARG A 495 -45.20 7.06 -37.79
CA ARG A 495 -45.20 6.41 -39.12
C ARG A 495 -43.88 5.96 -39.75
N SER A 496 -43.71 4.67 -39.91
CA SER A 496 -44.05 3.79 -41.05
C SER A 496 -43.17 3.95 -42.30
N GLY A 497 -42.56 2.88 -42.73
CA GLY A 497 -41.95 2.68 -44.05
C GLY A 497 -41.29 1.33 -44.12
N SER A 498 -42.01 0.38 -44.64
CA SER A 498 -41.59 -0.90 -45.18
C SER A 498 -40.61 -0.74 -46.33
N ASP A 499 -39.60 -1.56 -46.47
CA ASP A 499 -39.58 -2.42 -47.66
C ASP A 499 -38.48 -3.50 -47.59
N SER A 500 -38.84 -4.58 -48.07
CA SER A 500 -38.37 -5.87 -48.48
C SER A 500 -37.14 -5.92 -49.39
N GLY A 501 -36.45 -7.07 -49.37
CA GLY A 501 -35.61 -7.60 -50.44
C GLY A 501 -34.34 -8.22 -49.86
N ASP A 502 -34.22 -9.40 -49.69
CA ASP A 502 -34.23 -10.69 -50.41
C ASP A 502 -32.86 -11.04 -51.00
N VAL A 503 -32.43 -12.25 -50.70
CA VAL A 503 -31.59 -13.20 -51.49
C VAL A 503 -30.08 -13.03 -51.53
N GLY A 504 -29.37 -14.14 -51.13
CA GLY A 504 -28.34 -14.80 -51.89
C GLY A 504 -27.10 -15.23 -51.13
N SER A 505 -27.17 -16.48 -50.76
CA SER A 505 -26.13 -17.50 -50.78
C SER A 505 -24.78 -17.14 -51.47
N ASP A 506 -23.66 -17.33 -50.75
CA ASP A 506 -22.70 -18.42 -50.95
C ASP A 506 -21.77 -18.53 -49.75
#